data_f063eaf2dbd4329752eea5dfa208f034
#
_entry.id   f063eaf2dbd4329752eea5dfa208f034
#
_cell.length_a   1.000
_cell.length_b   1.000
_cell.length_c   1.000
_cell.angle_alpha   90.00
_cell.angle_beta   90.00
_cell.angle_gamma   90.00
#
_symmetry.space_group_name_H-M   'P 1'
#
loop_
_entity.id
_entity.type
_entity.pdbx_description
1 polymer ?
#
loop_
_entity_poly.entity_id
_entity_poly.type
_entity_poly.pdbx_seq_one_letter_code
_entity_poly.pdbx_strand_id
1 'polypeptide(L)'
;MGESSSLLSSLWLITRRVCAGAVFGITLSDRVGSVATMHGRSMEPTLHPAQDNPWGYLNADLLFLEKLSLRTYSFSRGDVVVFRSPLEPKTWMVKRLIALQGDWVTVPGTYEILQVPKGHCWVEGDNGEISLDSKSFGPIPLGLMKGRVTHVVWPPNRVGRVLSHLPEGRVLSQKTGTRTYP
;
A
#
# COMPACT_ATOMS: atom_id res chain seq x y z
N MET A 1 -25.14 26.75 44.94
CA MET A 1 -24.03 25.79 44.91
C MET A 1 -24.34 24.53 44.03
N GLY A 2 -25.52 24.40 43.45
CA GLY A 2 -25.91 23.20 42.63
C GLY A 2 -25.53 23.23 41.13
N GLU A 3 -25.37 24.42 40.54
CA GLU A 3 -25.10 24.52 39.08
C GLU A 3 -23.67 24.16 38.67
N SER A 4 -22.69 24.49 39.49
CA SER A 4 -21.28 24.17 39.20
C SER A 4 -20.97 22.67 39.24
N SER A 5 -21.67 21.89 40.08
CA SER A 5 -21.51 20.42 40.14
C SER A 5 -22.14 19.71 38.94
N SER A 6 -23.23 20.25 38.41
CA SER A 6 -23.87 19.68 37.19
C SER A 6 -23.06 19.97 35.93
N LEU A 7 -22.42 21.13 35.83
CA LEU A 7 -21.51 21.47 34.72
C LEU A 7 -20.24 20.60 34.73
N LEU A 8 -19.66 20.37 35.90
CA LEU A 8 -18.47 19.54 36.07
C LEU A 8 -18.77 18.08 35.70
N SER A 9 -19.93 17.53 36.10
CA SER A 9 -20.33 16.17 35.74
C SER A 9 -20.59 16.02 34.23
N SER A 10 -21.19 17.03 33.59
CA SER A 10 -21.44 17.06 32.17
C SER A 10 -20.13 17.14 31.37
N LEU A 11 -19.21 18.00 31.78
CA LEU A 11 -17.87 18.09 31.16
C LEU A 11 -17.09 16.80 31.30
N TRP A 12 -17.13 16.14 32.44
CA TRP A 12 -16.47 14.86 32.67
C TRP A 12 -17.01 13.75 31.74
N LEU A 13 -18.34 13.69 31.57
CA LEU A 13 -18.99 12.74 30.67
C LEU A 13 -18.60 12.97 29.20
N ILE A 14 -18.57 14.24 28.76
CA ILE A 14 -18.15 14.61 27.40
C ILE A 14 -16.68 14.21 27.18
N THR A 15 -15.79 14.59 28.10
CA THR A 15 -14.37 14.26 28.02
C THR A 15 -14.15 12.75 27.94
N ARG A 16 -14.81 11.97 28.77
CA ARG A 16 -14.74 10.50 28.76
C ARG A 16 -15.17 9.92 27.40
N ARG A 17 -16.27 10.41 26.82
CA ARG A 17 -16.77 9.97 25.51
C ARG A 17 -15.79 10.33 24.39
N VAL A 18 -15.24 11.54 24.41
CA VAL A 18 -14.24 12.00 23.44
C VAL A 18 -12.96 11.16 23.54
N CYS A 19 -12.45 10.92 24.75
CA CYS A 19 -11.27 10.07 24.96
C CYS A 19 -11.51 8.63 24.48
N ALA A 20 -12.67 8.04 24.82
CA ALA A 20 -13.02 6.70 24.37
C ALA A 20 -13.12 6.60 22.84
N GLY A 21 -13.75 7.61 22.21
CA GLY A 21 -13.84 7.71 20.76
C GLY A 21 -12.47 7.86 20.08
N ALA A 22 -11.60 8.69 20.67
CA ALA A 22 -10.23 8.87 20.17
C ALA A 22 -9.41 7.59 20.25
N VAL A 23 -9.44 6.89 21.39
CA VAL A 23 -8.74 5.59 21.55
C VAL A 23 -9.27 4.57 20.57
N PHE A 24 -10.60 4.47 20.40
CA PHE A 24 -11.22 3.57 19.44
C PHE A 24 -10.79 3.90 17.99
N GLY A 25 -10.86 5.19 17.62
CA GLY A 25 -10.45 5.65 16.28
C GLY A 25 -8.98 5.39 15.98
N ILE A 26 -8.08 5.65 16.93
CA ILE A 26 -6.65 5.36 16.79
C ILE A 26 -6.42 3.85 16.62
N THR A 27 -7.07 3.02 17.45
CA THR A 27 -6.94 1.57 17.37
C THR A 27 -7.45 1.02 16.04
N LEU A 28 -8.58 1.53 15.56
CA LEU A 28 -9.14 1.15 14.27
C LEU A 28 -8.20 1.53 13.13
N SER A 29 -7.69 2.76 13.13
CA SER A 29 -6.73 3.24 12.14
C SER A 29 -5.42 2.45 12.15
N ASP A 30 -4.96 2.02 13.31
CA ASP A 30 -3.72 1.25 13.43
C ASP A 30 -3.88 -0.22 12.98
N ARG A 31 -5.03 -0.84 13.27
CA ARG A 31 -5.24 -2.27 13.09
C ARG A 31 -5.97 -2.66 11.82
N VAL A 32 -6.87 -1.83 11.33
CA VAL A 32 -7.76 -2.16 10.20
C VAL A 32 -7.36 -1.43 8.93
N GLY A 33 -7.17 -0.14 9.00
CA GLY A 33 -6.81 0.65 7.83
C GLY A 33 -6.57 2.11 8.14
N SER A 34 -5.89 2.78 7.24
CA SER A 34 -5.57 4.21 7.32
C SER A 34 -5.68 4.85 5.95
N VAL A 35 -5.62 6.17 5.91
CA VAL A 35 -5.57 6.92 4.66
C VAL A 35 -4.18 7.52 4.46
N ALA A 36 -3.77 7.65 3.20
CA ALA A 36 -2.52 8.30 2.81
C ALA A 36 -2.70 9.04 1.49
N THR A 37 -2.04 10.18 1.35
CA THR A 37 -2.02 10.93 0.09
C THR A 37 -0.93 10.38 -0.82
N MET A 38 -1.23 10.28 -2.12
CA MET A 38 -0.25 9.86 -3.12
C MET A 38 0.72 10.99 -3.41
N HIS A 39 2.02 10.69 -3.33
CA HIS A 39 3.12 11.55 -3.73
C HIS A 39 3.97 10.85 -4.79
N GLY A 40 4.50 11.64 -5.74
CA GLY A 40 5.34 11.12 -6.82
C GLY A 40 4.55 10.41 -7.93
N ARG A 41 5.12 10.42 -9.11
CA ARG A 41 4.46 10.03 -10.39
C ARG A 41 4.69 8.58 -10.79
N SER A 42 5.30 7.79 -9.92
CA SER A 42 5.72 6.41 -10.25
C SER A 42 4.57 5.42 -10.44
N MET A 43 3.35 5.79 -10.03
CA MET A 43 2.13 4.95 -10.18
C MET A 43 1.14 5.54 -11.20
N GLU A 44 1.53 6.57 -11.96
CA GLU A 44 0.74 7.02 -13.10
C GLU A 44 0.69 5.94 -14.19
N PRO A 45 -0.43 5.80 -14.91
CA PRO A 45 -1.67 6.57 -14.81
C PRO A 45 -2.67 6.06 -13.75
N THR A 46 -2.35 4.99 -13.03
CA THR A 46 -3.27 4.35 -12.08
C THR A 46 -3.62 5.27 -10.91
N LEU A 47 -2.62 5.94 -10.34
CA LEU A 47 -2.79 6.87 -9.21
C LEU A 47 -2.23 8.24 -9.58
N HIS A 48 -2.95 9.30 -9.18
CA HIS A 48 -2.56 10.68 -9.41
C HIS A 48 -1.90 11.29 -8.17
N PRO A 49 -0.67 11.78 -8.30
CA PRO A 49 0.05 12.41 -7.18
C PRO A 49 -0.46 13.81 -6.87
N ALA A 50 -0.13 14.30 -5.68
CA ALA A 50 -0.24 15.71 -5.35
C ALA A 50 0.67 16.52 -6.29
N GLN A 51 0.15 17.63 -6.81
CA GLN A 51 0.93 18.58 -7.60
C GLN A 51 1.64 19.57 -6.66
N ASP A 52 2.77 20.10 -7.13
CA ASP A 52 3.59 21.07 -6.38
C ASP A 52 2.98 22.50 -6.42
N ASN A 53 1.70 22.60 -6.09
CA ASN A 53 1.00 23.87 -5.96
C ASN A 53 0.17 23.91 -4.67
N PRO A 54 -0.23 25.08 -4.14
CA PRO A 54 -0.95 25.18 -2.86
C PRO A 54 -2.24 24.36 -2.79
N TRP A 55 -2.87 24.09 -3.94
CA TRP A 55 -4.12 23.34 -4.07
C TRP A 55 -3.89 21.90 -4.56
N GLY A 56 -2.63 21.51 -4.75
CA GLY A 56 -2.27 20.21 -5.33
C GLY A 56 -2.79 19.01 -4.53
N TYR A 57 -2.91 19.16 -3.23
CA TYR A 57 -3.46 18.12 -2.37
C TYR A 57 -4.96 17.87 -2.59
N LEU A 58 -5.70 18.89 -3.09
CA LEU A 58 -7.13 18.73 -3.36
C LEU A 58 -7.41 17.86 -4.59
N ASN A 59 -6.45 17.74 -5.48
CA ASN A 59 -6.54 16.93 -6.71
C ASN A 59 -5.76 15.61 -6.60
N ALA A 60 -5.01 15.42 -5.51
CA ALA A 60 -4.27 14.19 -5.27
C ALA A 60 -5.18 13.04 -4.86
N ASP A 61 -4.83 11.84 -5.27
CA ASP A 61 -5.53 10.65 -4.80
C ASP A 61 -5.25 10.43 -3.30
N LEU A 62 -6.32 10.43 -2.51
CA LEU A 62 -6.30 9.96 -1.13
C LEU A 62 -6.61 8.46 -1.14
N LEU A 63 -5.66 7.68 -0.70
CA LEU A 63 -5.69 6.22 -0.78
C LEU A 63 -6.16 5.63 0.55
N PHE A 64 -7.04 4.65 0.49
CA PHE A 64 -7.36 3.82 1.64
C PHE A 64 -6.44 2.60 1.69
N LEU A 65 -5.67 2.50 2.77
CA LEU A 65 -4.75 1.40 3.06
C LEU A 65 -5.43 0.39 3.98
N GLU A 66 -5.62 -0.81 3.49
CA GLU A 66 -6.05 -1.97 4.28
C GLU A 66 -4.82 -2.62 4.93
N LYS A 67 -4.90 -2.89 6.24
CA LYS A 67 -3.80 -3.43 7.04
C LYS A 67 -4.04 -4.86 7.53
N LEU A 68 -5.21 -5.43 7.30
CA LEU A 68 -5.53 -6.78 7.76
C LEU A 68 -4.67 -7.83 7.05
N SER A 69 -4.36 -7.60 5.77
CA SER A 69 -3.47 -8.44 4.97
C SER A 69 -2.05 -8.56 5.53
N LEU A 70 -1.61 -7.59 6.35
CA LEU A 70 -0.29 -7.65 7.01
C LEU A 70 -0.20 -8.78 8.05
N ARG A 71 -1.29 -9.14 8.70
CA ARG A 71 -1.29 -10.15 9.76
C ARG A 71 -0.92 -11.54 9.26
N THR A 72 -1.30 -11.84 8.03
CA THR A 72 -1.11 -13.14 7.38
C THR A 72 -0.20 -13.05 6.17
N TYR A 73 0.31 -11.86 5.86
CA TYR A 73 1.03 -11.56 4.62
C TYR A 73 0.28 -12.03 3.36
N SER A 74 -1.06 -11.96 3.41
CA SER A 74 -1.95 -12.40 2.33
C SER A 74 -2.08 -11.31 1.26
N PHE A 75 -1.01 -11.08 0.53
CA PHE A 75 -0.96 -10.21 -0.63
C PHE A 75 -1.11 -11.05 -1.91
N SER A 76 -1.72 -10.46 -2.92
CA SER A 76 -1.88 -11.06 -4.24
C SER A 76 -1.04 -10.32 -5.28
N ARG A 77 -0.57 -11.06 -6.31
CA ARG A 77 0.08 -10.42 -7.45
C ARG A 77 -0.86 -9.43 -8.12
N GLY A 78 -0.34 -8.27 -8.48
CA GLY A 78 -1.12 -7.16 -9.01
C GLY A 78 -1.63 -6.18 -7.96
N ASP A 79 -1.60 -6.51 -6.67
CA ASP A 79 -2.00 -5.57 -5.61
C ASP A 79 -1.09 -4.34 -5.59
N VAL A 80 -1.69 -3.17 -5.34
CA VAL A 80 -0.93 -1.96 -5.05
C VAL A 80 -0.64 -1.93 -3.55
N VAL A 81 0.64 -1.84 -3.20
CA VAL A 81 1.11 -1.93 -1.82
C VAL A 81 1.88 -0.69 -1.40
N VAL A 82 1.78 -0.36 -0.11
CA VAL A 82 2.59 0.67 0.54
C VAL A 82 3.62 -0.01 1.40
N PHE A 83 4.86 0.40 1.28
CA PHE A 83 5.98 -0.15 2.04
C PHE A 83 7.03 0.91 2.34
N ARG A 84 7.90 0.59 3.28
CA ARG A 84 9.03 1.44 3.63
C ARG A 84 10.17 1.23 2.64
N SER A 85 10.73 2.32 2.12
CA SER A 85 11.86 2.25 1.17
C SER A 85 13.03 1.46 1.75
N PRO A 86 13.60 0.51 0.99
CA PRO A 86 14.80 -0.20 1.44
C PRO A 86 16.05 0.68 1.42
N LEU A 87 16.06 1.74 0.61
CA LEU A 87 17.19 2.66 0.48
C LEU A 87 17.12 3.79 1.51
N GLU A 88 15.91 4.25 1.83
CA GLU A 88 15.67 5.37 2.72
C GLU A 88 14.56 5.05 3.72
N PRO A 89 14.90 4.57 4.93
CA PRO A 89 13.93 4.05 5.90
C PRO A 89 12.87 5.05 6.39
N LYS A 90 13.04 6.35 6.16
CA LYS A 90 12.04 7.37 6.50
C LYS A 90 10.99 7.57 5.42
N THR A 91 11.25 7.12 4.20
CA THR A 91 10.39 7.32 3.03
C THR A 91 9.45 6.15 2.82
N TRP A 92 8.19 6.46 2.57
CA TRP A 92 7.17 5.49 2.15
C TRP A 92 7.05 5.47 0.63
N MET A 93 6.89 4.28 0.07
CA MET A 93 6.73 4.06 -1.35
C MET A 93 5.42 3.33 -1.64
N VAL A 94 4.80 3.68 -2.77
CA VAL A 94 3.62 3.00 -3.30
C VAL A 94 4.03 2.36 -4.61
N LYS A 95 3.88 1.04 -4.73
CA LYS A 95 4.21 0.27 -5.94
C LYS A 95 3.22 -0.87 -6.14
N ARG A 96 3.25 -1.47 -7.32
CA ARG A 96 2.49 -2.68 -7.63
C ARG A 96 3.32 -3.91 -7.29
N LEU A 97 2.70 -4.86 -6.62
CA LEU A 97 3.28 -6.16 -6.28
C LEU A 97 3.25 -7.07 -7.52
N ILE A 98 4.38 -7.30 -8.13
CA ILE A 98 4.50 -8.08 -9.35
C ILE A 98 4.66 -9.56 -9.02
N ALA A 99 5.56 -9.89 -8.08
CA ALA A 99 5.85 -11.28 -7.75
C ALA A 99 6.05 -11.49 -6.26
N LEU A 100 5.75 -12.69 -5.81
CA LEU A 100 5.90 -13.17 -4.44
C LEU A 100 7.07 -14.16 -4.33
N GLN A 101 7.41 -14.52 -3.10
CA GLN A 101 8.46 -15.51 -2.82
C GLN A 101 8.28 -16.78 -3.65
N GLY A 102 9.36 -17.24 -4.25
CA GLY A 102 9.40 -18.44 -5.10
C GLY A 102 9.04 -18.22 -6.56
N ASP A 103 8.48 -17.06 -6.92
CA ASP A 103 8.21 -16.72 -8.31
C ASP A 103 9.49 -16.39 -9.06
N TRP A 104 9.45 -16.63 -10.37
CA TRP A 104 10.49 -16.21 -11.29
C TRP A 104 10.05 -14.95 -12.03
N VAL A 105 10.88 -13.92 -11.99
CA VAL A 105 10.61 -12.61 -12.60
C VAL A 105 11.63 -12.36 -13.71
N THR A 106 11.13 -11.92 -14.86
CA THR A 106 11.98 -11.38 -15.91
C THR A 106 12.25 -9.89 -15.62
N VAL A 107 13.52 -9.53 -15.47
CA VAL A 107 13.91 -8.14 -15.22
C VAL A 107 13.82 -7.34 -16.53
N PRO A 108 13.03 -6.23 -16.59
CA PRO A 108 12.88 -5.44 -17.80
C PRO A 108 14.19 -4.83 -18.26
N GLY A 109 14.40 -4.84 -19.58
CA GLY A 109 15.60 -4.28 -20.19
C GLY A 109 16.84 -5.16 -20.07
N THR A 110 16.74 -6.29 -19.40
CA THR A 110 17.77 -7.34 -19.34
C THR A 110 17.14 -8.69 -19.69
N TYR A 111 17.97 -9.65 -20.04
CA TYR A 111 17.52 -11.05 -20.22
C TYR A 111 17.61 -11.85 -18.92
N GLU A 112 17.79 -11.14 -17.80
CA GLU A 112 17.95 -11.80 -16.50
C GLU A 112 16.60 -12.29 -15.97
N ILE A 113 16.61 -13.53 -15.48
CA ILE A 113 15.50 -14.16 -14.78
C ILE A 113 15.96 -14.36 -13.34
N LEU A 114 15.21 -13.79 -12.40
CA LEU A 114 15.52 -13.83 -10.98
C LEU A 114 14.41 -14.55 -10.23
N GLN A 115 14.78 -15.46 -9.34
CA GLN A 115 13.83 -16.04 -8.40
C GLN A 115 13.70 -15.16 -7.16
N VAL A 116 12.45 -14.80 -6.80
CA VAL A 116 12.18 -14.02 -5.60
C VAL A 116 12.48 -14.86 -4.35
N PRO A 117 13.39 -14.41 -3.47
CA PRO A 117 13.78 -15.16 -2.29
C PRO A 117 12.63 -15.33 -1.29
N LYS A 118 12.76 -16.32 -0.39
CA LYS A 118 11.79 -16.52 0.70
C LYS A 118 11.71 -15.28 1.58
N GLY A 119 10.49 -14.88 1.96
CA GLY A 119 10.23 -13.68 2.76
C GLY A 119 10.34 -12.36 2.01
N HIS A 120 10.54 -12.39 0.68
CA HIS A 120 10.65 -11.21 -0.18
C HIS A 120 9.53 -11.16 -1.23
N CYS A 121 9.44 -10.02 -1.87
CA CYS A 121 8.56 -9.81 -3.01
C CYS A 121 9.22 -8.84 -4.01
N TRP A 122 8.70 -8.80 -5.22
CA TRP A 122 9.13 -7.92 -6.29
C TRP A 122 8.05 -6.89 -6.57
N VAL A 123 8.41 -5.61 -6.56
CA VAL A 123 7.50 -4.49 -6.73
C VAL A 123 7.95 -3.58 -7.86
N GLU A 124 7.00 -3.03 -8.62
CA GLU A 124 7.27 -2.09 -9.71
C GLU A 124 6.28 -0.93 -9.71
N GLY A 125 6.69 0.20 -10.24
CA GLY A 125 5.78 1.30 -10.51
C GLY A 125 5.06 1.10 -11.85
N ASP A 126 3.83 1.58 -11.93
CA ASP A 126 3.05 1.53 -13.18
C ASP A 126 3.65 2.48 -14.24
N ASN A 127 4.34 3.55 -13.81
CA ASN A 127 5.15 4.40 -14.67
C ASN A 127 6.60 3.89 -14.70
N GLY A 128 6.86 2.97 -15.59
CA GLY A 128 8.15 2.27 -15.66
C GLY A 128 9.38 3.13 -15.95
N GLU A 129 9.19 4.30 -16.59
CA GLU A 129 10.29 5.19 -17.00
C GLU A 129 10.89 5.96 -15.83
N ILE A 130 10.07 6.38 -14.87
CA ILE A 130 10.49 7.23 -13.74
C ILE A 130 10.39 6.52 -12.39
N SER A 131 10.10 5.23 -12.38
CA SER A 131 9.92 4.47 -11.15
C SER A 131 11.24 3.97 -10.57
N LEU A 132 11.56 4.40 -9.35
CA LEU A 132 12.55 3.74 -8.52
C LEU A 132 11.86 2.56 -7.82
N ASP A 133 12.22 1.33 -8.21
CA ASP A 133 11.56 0.11 -7.76
C ASP A 133 12.50 -1.10 -7.78
N SER A 134 11.97 -2.33 -7.72
CA SER A 134 12.78 -3.55 -7.67
C SER A 134 13.71 -3.74 -8.86
N LYS A 135 13.50 -3.06 -9.98
CA LYS A 135 14.47 -3.03 -11.09
C LYS A 135 15.80 -2.39 -10.67
N SER A 136 15.75 -1.48 -9.68
CA SER A 136 16.93 -0.75 -9.20
C SER A 136 17.49 -1.34 -7.91
N PHE A 137 16.65 -1.76 -6.96
CA PHE A 137 17.09 -2.21 -5.63
C PHE A 137 16.84 -3.71 -5.35
N GLY A 138 16.30 -4.44 -6.32
CA GLY A 138 16.03 -5.88 -6.17
C GLY A 138 14.77 -6.20 -5.36
N PRO A 139 14.59 -7.48 -4.99
CA PRO A 139 13.47 -7.93 -4.16
C PRO A 139 13.50 -7.29 -2.76
N ILE A 140 12.34 -6.90 -2.24
CA ILE A 140 12.22 -6.27 -0.93
C ILE A 140 11.65 -7.26 0.10
N PRO A 141 12.08 -7.19 1.38
CA PRO A 141 11.51 -7.98 2.44
C PRO A 141 10.03 -7.66 2.66
N LEU A 142 9.19 -8.68 2.82
CA LEU A 142 7.76 -8.52 3.16
C LEU A 142 7.54 -7.76 4.47
N GLY A 143 8.51 -7.79 5.38
CA GLY A 143 8.46 -7.03 6.64
C GLY A 143 8.47 -5.51 6.48
N LEU A 144 8.81 -4.99 5.29
CA LEU A 144 8.73 -3.56 5.00
C LEU A 144 7.32 -3.09 4.64
N MET A 145 6.38 -4.02 4.40
CA MET A 145 5.00 -3.70 4.02
C MET A 145 4.26 -2.94 5.11
N LYS A 146 3.46 -1.95 4.70
CA LYS A 146 2.59 -1.15 5.57
C LYS A 146 1.11 -1.48 5.38
N GLY A 147 0.73 -1.89 4.18
CA GLY A 147 -0.65 -2.22 3.83
C GLY A 147 -0.86 -2.32 2.33
N ARG A 148 -2.07 -2.71 1.97
CA ARG A 148 -2.55 -2.78 0.59
C ARG A 148 -3.47 -1.61 0.30
N VAL A 149 -3.28 -0.95 -0.83
CA VAL A 149 -4.19 0.09 -1.32
C VAL A 149 -5.39 -0.60 -1.96
N THR A 150 -6.57 -0.36 -1.44
CA THR A 150 -7.80 -0.97 -1.96
C THR A 150 -8.70 0.01 -2.69
N HIS A 151 -8.73 1.28 -2.26
CA HIS A 151 -9.61 2.30 -2.83
C HIS A 151 -8.90 3.65 -2.91
N VAL A 152 -9.29 4.43 -3.92
CA VAL A 152 -9.16 5.88 -3.92
C VAL A 152 -10.42 6.42 -3.26
N VAL A 153 -10.28 7.25 -2.22
CA VAL A 153 -11.41 7.83 -1.46
C VAL A 153 -11.62 9.31 -1.72
N TRP A 154 -10.70 9.94 -2.40
CA TRP A 154 -10.75 11.32 -2.87
C TRP A 154 -9.82 11.48 -4.08
N PRO A 155 -10.08 12.38 -5.03
CA PRO A 155 -11.23 13.29 -5.14
C PRO A 155 -12.51 12.58 -5.59
N PRO A 156 -13.71 13.21 -5.45
CA PRO A 156 -15.01 12.56 -5.72
C PRO A 156 -15.16 11.94 -7.09
N ASN A 157 -14.57 12.55 -8.12
CA ASN A 157 -14.58 12.06 -9.50
C ASN A 157 -13.67 10.85 -9.76
N ARG A 158 -12.85 10.46 -8.77
CA ARG A 158 -11.92 9.33 -8.84
C ARG A 158 -12.16 8.27 -7.77
N VAL A 159 -13.19 8.47 -6.93
CA VAL A 159 -13.54 7.47 -5.89
C VAL A 159 -13.83 6.13 -6.55
N GLY A 160 -13.14 5.10 -6.11
CA GLY A 160 -13.32 3.76 -6.66
C GLY A 160 -12.28 2.76 -6.15
N ARG A 161 -12.47 1.52 -6.53
CA ARG A 161 -11.54 0.43 -6.20
C ARG A 161 -10.28 0.52 -7.06
N VAL A 162 -9.12 0.37 -6.43
CA VAL A 162 -7.85 0.19 -7.15
C VAL A 162 -7.78 -1.26 -7.63
N LEU A 163 -7.73 -1.41 -8.95
CA LEU A 163 -7.75 -2.73 -9.57
C LEU A 163 -6.39 -3.42 -9.44
N SER A 164 -6.44 -4.68 -9.07
CA SER A 164 -5.29 -5.58 -9.15
C SER A 164 -5.06 -5.92 -10.63
N HIS A 165 -3.90 -5.60 -11.12
CA HIS A 165 -3.48 -5.81 -12.51
C HIS A 165 -2.05 -6.30 -12.53
N LEU A 166 -1.78 -7.34 -13.28
CA LEU A 166 -0.44 -7.88 -13.48
C LEU A 166 -0.05 -7.65 -14.94
N PRO A 167 1.06 -6.94 -15.23
CA PRO A 167 1.57 -6.81 -16.58
C PRO A 167 1.92 -8.18 -17.18
N GLU A 168 1.56 -8.40 -18.45
CA GLU A 168 1.79 -9.65 -19.13
C GLU A 168 3.28 -9.99 -19.25
N GLY A 169 3.61 -11.29 -19.19
CA GLY A 169 4.96 -11.80 -19.40
C GLY A 169 5.97 -11.48 -18.30
N ARG A 170 5.55 -10.90 -17.14
CA ARG A 170 6.45 -10.51 -16.06
C ARG A 170 6.80 -11.63 -15.10
N VAL A 171 5.86 -12.51 -14.85
CA VAL A 171 6.02 -13.65 -13.93
C VAL A 171 5.97 -14.94 -14.73
N LEU A 172 7.03 -15.70 -14.65
CA LEU A 172 7.07 -17.07 -15.15
C LEU A 172 6.47 -17.95 -14.04
N SER A 173 5.16 -18.22 -14.12
CA SER A 173 4.52 -19.18 -13.25
C SER A 173 5.13 -20.56 -13.50
N GLN A 174 5.66 -21.20 -12.45
CA GLN A 174 5.84 -22.64 -12.51
C GLN A 174 4.45 -23.27 -12.66
N LYS A 175 4.06 -23.63 -13.90
CA LYS A 175 3.04 -24.66 -14.07
C LYS A 175 3.56 -25.86 -13.27
N THR A 176 2.83 -26.23 -12.24
CA THR A 176 3.02 -27.47 -11.50
C THR A 176 2.95 -28.59 -12.55
N GLY A 177 4.08 -28.93 -13.11
CA GLY A 177 4.18 -30.02 -14.08
C GLY A 177 3.93 -31.31 -13.32
N THR A 178 2.75 -31.85 -13.45
CA THR A 178 2.53 -33.27 -13.25
C THR A 178 3.47 -33.99 -14.22
N ARG A 179 4.64 -34.38 -13.73
CA ARG A 179 5.51 -35.31 -14.44
C ARG A 179 4.79 -36.68 -14.44
N THR A 180 3.98 -36.92 -15.43
CA THR A 180 3.69 -38.28 -15.86
C THR A 180 4.97 -38.80 -16.49
N TYR A 181 5.71 -39.62 -15.75
CA TYR A 181 6.72 -40.49 -16.34
C TYR A 181 5.99 -41.62 -17.08
N PRO A 182 6.44 -41.97 -18.30
CA PRO A 182 5.95 -43.14 -19.00
C PRO A 182 6.38 -44.45 -18.30
#